data_89f805ae0bea4ea30ad9c5a0a6e0b6b0
#
_entry.id   89f805ae0bea4ea30ad9c5a0a6e0b6b0
#
_cell.length_a   1.000
_cell.length_b   1.000
_cell.length_c   1.000
_cell.angle_alpha   90.00
_cell.angle_beta   90.00
_cell.angle_gamma   90.00
#
_symmetry.space_group_name_H-M   'P 1'
#
loop_
_entity.id
_entity.type
_entity.pdbx_description
1 polymer ?
#
loop_
_entity_poly.entity_id
_entity_poly.type
_entity_poly.pdbx_seq_one_letter_code
_entity_poly.pdbx_strand_id
1 'polypeptide(L)'
;MKIVVIGGTGLIGSKLVTKLSALGHEAVPAAPNTGVNTLTGEGLAEALKGAHVIVDVSNSPSFEDAAVLDFFQTSTHNLLTYEAAAGVGHHAALSVVGSERLPESGYLRAKVAQEKLIKEGPIPYTIVQATQFFEFTKRIADEATVGNSVSLPPVLFQPIAADDVASALCRVATSSPLNSKIEIAGPDMFRFDELIRKRLRALNDSREVVADPQARYFGTELSERSIVPGDGAQLGETRFDDWLSWSAAKPAASRAAQ
;
A
#
# COMPACT_ATOMS: atom_id res chain seq x y z
N MET A 1 15.37 18.59 1.59
CA MET A 1 15.95 17.35 0.98
C MET A 1 15.24 17.09 -0.33
N LYS A 2 15.92 16.48 -1.29
CA LYS A 2 15.26 15.88 -2.47
C LYS A 2 14.81 14.46 -2.11
N ILE A 3 13.51 14.21 -2.26
CA ILE A 3 12.86 12.91 -1.96
C ILE A 3 12.14 12.46 -3.23
N VAL A 4 12.52 11.30 -3.78
CA VAL A 4 11.88 10.75 -4.97
C VAL A 4 10.85 9.71 -4.55
N VAL A 5 9.63 9.85 -5.07
CA VAL A 5 8.50 8.95 -4.75
C VAL A 5 8.22 8.08 -5.97
N ILE A 6 8.63 6.83 -5.92
CA ILE A 6 8.34 5.82 -6.96
C ILE A 6 6.86 5.41 -6.82
N GLY A 7 6.12 5.45 -7.93
CA GLY A 7 4.66 5.38 -7.89
C GLY A 7 4.02 6.70 -7.46
N GLY A 8 4.75 7.82 -7.60
CA GLY A 8 4.40 9.15 -7.10
C GLY A 8 3.10 9.75 -7.66
N THR A 9 2.56 9.20 -8.74
CA THR A 9 1.27 9.63 -9.33
C THR A 9 0.07 8.77 -8.91
N GLY A 10 0.31 7.69 -8.15
CA GLY A 10 -0.73 6.79 -7.65
C GLY A 10 -1.45 7.32 -6.40
N LEU A 11 -2.36 6.49 -5.85
CA LEU A 11 -3.20 6.82 -4.69
C LEU A 11 -2.38 7.31 -3.48
N ILE A 12 -1.38 6.56 -3.08
CA ILE A 12 -0.52 6.92 -1.93
C ILE A 12 0.52 7.95 -2.36
N GLY A 13 1.15 7.74 -3.51
CA GLY A 13 2.27 8.57 -3.97
C GLY A 13 1.89 10.04 -4.15
N SER A 14 0.74 10.35 -4.77
CA SER A 14 0.30 11.73 -4.97
C SER A 14 0.03 12.48 -3.66
N LYS A 15 -0.55 11.78 -2.66
CA LYS A 15 -0.76 12.31 -1.32
C LYS A 15 0.56 12.57 -0.60
N LEU A 16 1.49 11.62 -0.72
CA LEU A 16 2.83 11.74 -0.12
C LEU A 16 3.62 12.90 -0.73
N VAL A 17 3.63 13.03 -2.05
CA VAL A 17 4.27 14.17 -2.75
C VAL A 17 3.71 15.49 -2.24
N THR A 18 2.37 15.59 -2.11
CA THR A 18 1.72 16.80 -1.57
C THR A 18 2.18 17.11 -0.14
N LYS A 19 2.22 16.10 0.74
CA LYS A 19 2.62 16.28 2.15
C LYS A 19 4.10 16.67 2.27
N LEU A 20 4.98 16.02 1.54
CA LEU A 20 6.41 16.34 1.53
C LEU A 20 6.69 17.76 1.01
N SER A 21 6.00 18.15 -0.08
CA SER A 21 6.11 19.52 -0.63
C SER A 21 5.62 20.58 0.36
N ALA A 22 4.52 20.29 1.09
CA ALA A 22 4.01 21.19 2.13
C ALA A 22 5.00 21.40 3.31
N LEU A 23 5.88 20.42 3.54
CA LEU A 23 6.98 20.52 4.52
C LEU A 23 8.26 21.19 3.97
N GLY A 24 8.22 21.70 2.73
CA GLY A 24 9.36 22.36 2.10
C GLY A 24 10.42 21.42 1.51
N HIS A 25 10.11 20.14 1.30
CA HIS A 25 10.99 19.20 0.61
C HIS A 25 10.79 19.29 -0.91
N GLU A 26 11.85 19.02 -1.67
CA GLU A 26 11.78 18.77 -3.10
C GLU A 26 11.24 17.33 -3.31
N ALA A 27 9.92 17.19 -3.44
CA ALA A 27 9.26 15.91 -3.64
C ALA A 27 9.06 15.65 -5.14
N VAL A 28 9.77 14.65 -5.69
CA VAL A 28 9.76 14.33 -7.11
C VAL A 28 8.91 13.08 -7.35
N PRO A 29 7.74 13.21 -8.03
CA PRO A 29 6.97 12.05 -8.42
C PRO A 29 7.65 11.31 -9.58
N ALA A 30 7.93 10.01 -9.40
CA ALA A 30 8.52 9.14 -10.40
C ALA A 30 7.58 7.99 -10.74
N ALA A 31 7.14 7.93 -12.00
CA ALA A 31 6.21 6.93 -12.51
C ALA A 31 6.33 6.87 -14.04
N PRO A 32 5.76 5.84 -14.72
CA PRO A 32 5.83 5.76 -16.18
C PRO A 32 5.31 7.01 -16.90
N ASN A 33 4.24 7.63 -16.41
CA ASN A 33 3.69 8.86 -16.97
C ASN A 33 4.52 10.14 -16.68
N THR A 34 5.56 10.04 -15.85
CA THR A 34 6.57 11.08 -15.63
C THR A 34 7.93 10.74 -16.26
N GLY A 35 7.99 9.71 -17.11
CA GLY A 35 9.20 9.28 -17.80
C GLY A 35 10.15 8.42 -16.97
N VAL A 36 9.67 7.81 -15.87
CA VAL A 36 10.48 6.90 -15.02
C VAL A 36 9.88 5.51 -15.03
N ASN A 37 10.64 4.53 -15.53
CA ASN A 37 10.24 3.14 -15.56
C ASN A 37 11.22 2.28 -14.77
N THR A 38 10.77 1.76 -13.64
CA THR A 38 11.60 0.93 -12.74
C THR A 38 11.93 -0.46 -13.31
N LEU A 39 11.14 -0.97 -14.28
CA LEU A 39 11.41 -2.27 -14.90
C LEU A 39 12.54 -2.20 -15.93
N THR A 40 12.63 -1.10 -16.67
CA THR A 40 13.64 -0.91 -17.71
C THR A 40 14.85 -0.08 -17.26
N GLY A 41 14.72 0.62 -16.12
CA GLY A 41 15.70 1.60 -15.66
C GLY A 41 15.61 2.97 -16.34
N GLU A 42 14.71 3.15 -17.31
CA GLU A 42 14.52 4.40 -18.02
C GLU A 42 14.17 5.55 -17.07
N GLY A 43 14.88 6.68 -17.18
CA GLY A 43 14.68 7.86 -16.35
C GLY A 43 15.16 7.75 -14.90
N LEU A 44 15.54 6.56 -14.38
CA LEU A 44 15.95 6.40 -13.00
C LEU A 44 17.23 7.20 -12.65
N ALA A 45 18.25 7.15 -13.45
CA ALA A 45 19.51 7.85 -13.17
C ALA A 45 19.29 9.37 -13.01
N GLU A 46 18.48 9.98 -13.87
CA GLU A 46 18.18 11.42 -13.81
C GLU A 46 17.26 11.76 -12.64
N ALA A 47 16.23 10.95 -12.41
CA ALA A 47 15.32 11.17 -11.28
C ALA A 47 16.04 11.10 -9.94
N LEU A 48 16.97 10.14 -9.78
CA LEU A 48 17.70 9.89 -8.53
C LEU A 48 18.90 10.82 -8.33
N LYS A 49 19.30 11.59 -9.30
CA LYS A 49 20.43 12.52 -9.17
C LYS A 49 20.21 13.51 -8.03
N GLY A 50 21.08 13.46 -7.02
CA GLY A 50 21.00 14.27 -5.81
C GLY A 50 19.82 13.92 -4.87
N ALA A 51 19.19 12.79 -5.06
CA ALA A 51 18.17 12.30 -4.14
C ALA A 51 18.81 11.86 -2.79
N HIS A 52 18.18 12.24 -1.69
CA HIS A 52 18.58 11.84 -0.35
C HIS A 52 17.80 10.60 0.10
N VAL A 53 16.53 10.53 -0.28
CA VAL A 53 15.58 9.50 0.14
C VAL A 53 14.75 9.04 -1.06
N ILE A 54 14.52 7.75 -1.15
CA ILE A 54 13.55 7.15 -2.07
C ILE A 54 12.38 6.60 -1.23
N VAL A 55 11.16 6.82 -1.70
CA VAL A 55 9.97 6.19 -1.14
C VAL A 55 9.29 5.37 -2.23
N ASP A 56 9.38 4.05 -2.14
CA ASP A 56 8.73 3.14 -3.09
C ASP A 56 7.31 2.79 -2.63
N VAL A 57 6.34 3.36 -3.33
CA VAL A 57 4.91 3.05 -3.19
C VAL A 57 4.34 2.50 -4.50
N SER A 58 5.21 1.98 -5.37
CA SER A 58 4.79 1.38 -6.64
C SER A 58 4.01 0.08 -6.42
N ASN A 59 3.19 -0.27 -7.39
CA ASN A 59 2.45 -1.52 -7.41
C ASN A 59 2.42 -2.12 -8.80
N SER A 60 2.33 -3.45 -8.87
CA SER A 60 2.24 -4.16 -10.13
C SER A 60 0.92 -3.85 -10.85
N PRO A 61 0.94 -3.65 -12.17
CA PRO A 61 -0.27 -3.54 -12.97
C PRO A 61 -1.00 -4.88 -13.14
N SER A 62 -0.33 -6.01 -12.87
CA SER A 62 -0.89 -7.35 -12.91
C SER A 62 -0.84 -8.02 -11.56
N PHE A 63 -1.84 -8.85 -11.25
CA PHE A 63 -1.88 -9.69 -10.04
C PHE A 63 -1.65 -11.17 -10.34
N GLU A 64 -1.32 -11.52 -11.59
CA GLU A 64 -0.87 -12.87 -11.95
C GLU A 64 0.44 -13.20 -11.24
N ASP A 65 0.52 -14.36 -10.62
CA ASP A 65 1.60 -14.75 -9.69
C ASP A 65 3.01 -14.54 -10.26
N ALA A 66 3.26 -14.97 -11.50
CA ALA A 66 4.54 -14.80 -12.14
C ALA A 66 4.84 -13.33 -12.46
N ALA A 67 3.86 -12.59 -12.98
CA ALA A 67 4.02 -11.21 -13.38
C ALA A 67 4.22 -10.27 -12.19
N VAL A 68 3.49 -10.48 -11.09
CA VAL A 68 3.64 -9.66 -9.89
C VAL A 68 4.98 -9.91 -9.19
N LEU A 69 5.45 -11.16 -9.19
CA LEU A 69 6.77 -11.49 -8.63
C LEU A 69 7.89 -10.85 -9.45
N ASP A 70 7.85 -11.01 -10.77
CA ASP A 70 8.82 -10.40 -11.69
C ASP A 70 8.86 -8.88 -11.55
N PHE A 71 7.68 -8.24 -11.47
CA PHE A 71 7.57 -6.80 -11.25
C PHE A 71 8.35 -6.37 -10.00
N PHE A 72 8.05 -6.93 -8.84
CA PHE A 72 8.68 -6.48 -7.59
C PHE A 72 10.16 -6.85 -7.52
N GLN A 73 10.57 -8.00 -8.06
CA GLN A 73 11.98 -8.37 -8.09
C GLN A 73 12.80 -7.46 -9.01
N THR A 74 12.33 -7.26 -10.24
CA THR A 74 13.03 -6.44 -11.24
C THR A 74 13.07 -4.96 -10.84
N SER A 75 11.92 -4.40 -10.44
CA SER A 75 11.86 -2.98 -10.05
C SER A 75 12.74 -2.70 -8.83
N THR A 76 12.68 -3.55 -7.80
CA THR A 76 13.48 -3.36 -6.58
C THR A 76 14.98 -3.51 -6.85
N HIS A 77 15.37 -4.51 -7.64
CA HIS A 77 16.78 -4.68 -8.03
C HIS A 77 17.30 -3.44 -8.76
N ASN A 78 16.56 -2.94 -9.74
CA ASN A 78 16.93 -1.72 -10.48
C ASN A 78 17.00 -0.52 -9.53
N LEU A 79 15.99 -0.30 -8.69
CA LEU A 79 15.99 0.80 -7.71
C LEU A 79 17.24 0.78 -6.84
N LEU A 80 17.53 -0.32 -6.16
CA LEU A 80 18.69 -0.45 -5.29
C LEU A 80 20.03 -0.23 -6.04
N THR A 81 20.10 -0.67 -7.30
CA THR A 81 21.29 -0.46 -8.15
C THR A 81 21.51 1.02 -8.44
N TYR A 82 20.46 1.73 -8.89
CA TYR A 82 20.55 3.15 -9.20
C TYR A 82 20.69 4.02 -7.94
N GLU A 83 20.08 3.63 -6.83
CA GLU A 83 20.22 4.28 -5.53
C GLU A 83 21.65 4.22 -5.02
N ALA A 84 22.29 3.07 -5.09
CA ALA A 84 23.69 2.91 -4.73
C ALA A 84 24.59 3.82 -5.58
N ALA A 85 24.37 3.86 -6.89
CA ALA A 85 25.12 4.72 -7.81
C ALA A 85 24.89 6.22 -7.55
N ALA A 86 23.69 6.62 -7.11
CA ALA A 86 23.33 8.00 -6.80
C ALA A 86 23.71 8.43 -5.37
N GLY A 87 24.15 7.52 -4.50
CA GLY A 87 24.47 7.79 -3.11
C GLY A 87 23.27 8.09 -2.23
N VAL A 88 22.11 7.45 -2.52
CA VAL A 88 20.89 7.57 -1.72
C VAL A 88 21.13 7.04 -0.31
N GLY A 89 20.71 7.77 0.71
CA GLY A 89 20.94 7.43 2.12
C GLY A 89 19.79 6.69 2.80
N HIS A 90 18.60 6.61 2.18
CA HIS A 90 17.45 5.94 2.77
C HIS A 90 16.47 5.43 1.70
N HIS A 91 16.19 4.14 1.71
CA HIS A 91 15.13 3.49 0.94
C HIS A 91 13.93 3.21 1.85
N ALA A 92 12.83 3.90 1.69
CA ALA A 92 11.57 3.60 2.37
C ALA A 92 10.65 2.83 1.41
N ALA A 93 10.03 1.74 1.86
CA ALA A 93 9.12 0.96 1.02
C ALA A 93 7.79 0.72 1.72
N LEU A 94 6.70 0.86 0.96
CA LEU A 94 5.37 0.46 1.41
C LEU A 94 5.16 -1.03 1.14
N SER A 95 4.79 -1.78 2.17
CA SER A 95 4.45 -3.19 2.11
C SER A 95 3.13 -3.49 2.81
N VAL A 96 2.81 -4.76 3.03
CA VAL A 96 1.51 -5.19 3.52
C VAL A 96 1.64 -5.97 4.82
N VAL A 97 0.85 -5.61 5.83
CA VAL A 97 0.72 -6.37 7.08
C VAL A 97 0.23 -7.78 6.78
N GLY A 98 0.89 -8.77 7.36
CA GLY A 98 0.52 -10.17 7.21
C GLY A 98 1.06 -10.86 5.95
N SER A 99 1.87 -10.19 5.12
CA SER A 99 2.43 -10.79 3.89
C SER A 99 3.17 -12.11 4.16
N GLU A 100 3.90 -12.22 5.25
CA GLU A 100 4.64 -13.44 5.65
C GLU A 100 3.70 -14.57 6.14
N ARG A 101 2.46 -14.23 6.55
CA ARG A 101 1.48 -15.16 7.11
C ARG A 101 0.60 -15.83 6.05
N LEU A 102 0.61 -15.34 4.83
CA LEU A 102 -0.29 -15.73 3.74
C LEU A 102 0.48 -16.17 2.47
N PRO A 103 1.28 -17.26 2.56
CA PRO A 103 2.17 -17.69 1.47
C PRO A 103 1.42 -18.24 0.24
N GLU A 104 0.13 -18.52 0.33
CA GLU A 104 -0.69 -18.94 -0.80
C GLU A 104 -0.98 -17.80 -1.79
N SER A 105 -0.97 -16.55 -1.32
CA SER A 105 -1.18 -15.37 -2.18
C SER A 105 0.09 -15.03 -2.98
N GLY A 106 0.02 -15.07 -4.32
CA GLY A 106 1.12 -14.68 -5.19
C GLY A 106 1.58 -13.24 -4.98
N TYR A 107 0.62 -12.33 -4.80
CA TYR A 107 0.91 -10.93 -4.49
C TYR A 107 1.69 -10.76 -3.18
N LEU A 108 1.28 -11.44 -2.10
CA LEU A 108 1.95 -11.32 -0.81
C LEU A 108 3.33 -12.00 -0.82
N ARG A 109 3.49 -13.12 -1.55
CA ARG A 109 4.83 -13.71 -1.80
C ARG A 109 5.75 -12.71 -2.51
N ALA A 110 5.23 -11.99 -3.50
CA ALA A 110 5.99 -10.98 -4.23
C ALA A 110 6.41 -9.81 -3.32
N LYS A 111 5.53 -9.38 -2.40
CA LYS A 111 5.89 -8.38 -1.38
C LYS A 111 6.96 -8.88 -0.41
N VAL A 112 6.89 -10.13 0.03
CA VAL A 112 7.95 -10.75 0.84
C VAL A 112 9.28 -10.79 0.09
N ALA A 113 9.26 -11.12 -1.21
CA ALA A 113 10.46 -11.09 -2.05
C ALA A 113 11.05 -9.69 -2.19
N GLN A 114 10.20 -8.66 -2.37
CA GLN A 114 10.62 -7.26 -2.35
C GLN A 114 11.29 -6.88 -1.04
N GLU A 115 10.64 -7.17 0.09
CA GLU A 115 11.20 -6.88 1.42
C GLU A 115 12.55 -7.55 1.66
N LYS A 116 12.71 -8.78 1.16
CA LYS A 116 13.96 -9.53 1.25
C LYS A 116 15.09 -8.81 0.50
N LEU A 117 14.85 -8.41 -0.76
CA LEU A 117 15.84 -7.68 -1.56
C LEU A 117 16.26 -6.37 -0.90
N ILE A 118 15.30 -5.63 -0.31
CA ILE A 118 15.60 -4.38 0.40
C ILE A 118 16.48 -4.65 1.63
N LYS A 119 16.15 -5.67 2.43
CA LYS A 119 16.90 -6.05 3.64
C LYS A 119 18.33 -6.52 3.34
N GLU A 120 18.54 -7.18 2.21
CA GLU A 120 19.83 -7.69 1.73
C GLU A 120 20.61 -6.65 0.92
N GLY A 121 19.96 -5.53 0.56
CA GLY A 121 20.56 -4.46 -0.24
C GLY A 121 21.53 -3.58 0.55
N PRO A 122 22.32 -2.76 -0.16
CA PRO A 122 23.35 -1.91 0.45
C PRO A 122 22.80 -0.59 1.03
N ILE A 123 21.53 -0.26 0.79
CA ILE A 123 20.95 1.04 1.18
C ILE A 123 20.28 0.92 2.56
N PRO A 124 20.54 1.84 3.51
CA PRO A 124 19.78 1.89 4.76
C PRO A 124 18.28 2.04 4.47
N TYR A 125 17.43 1.30 5.18
CA TYR A 125 16.04 1.18 4.81
C TYR A 125 15.04 1.32 5.96
N THR A 126 13.77 1.56 5.60
CA THR A 126 12.62 1.37 6.48
C THR A 126 11.45 0.79 5.68
N ILE A 127 10.95 -0.38 6.08
CA ILE A 127 9.78 -1.01 5.47
C ILE A 127 8.54 -0.65 6.29
N VAL A 128 7.55 -0.06 5.65
CA VAL A 128 6.26 0.28 6.26
C VAL A 128 5.23 -0.73 5.79
N GLN A 129 4.89 -1.68 6.65
CA GLN A 129 3.79 -2.60 6.39
C GLN A 129 2.47 -1.95 6.81
N ALA A 130 1.57 -1.71 5.85
CA ALA A 130 0.25 -1.16 6.10
C ALA A 130 -0.83 -2.25 6.04
N THR A 131 -1.88 -2.11 6.82
CA THR A 131 -3.10 -2.89 6.62
C THR A 131 -3.85 -2.41 5.37
N GLN A 132 -4.92 -3.11 4.98
CA GLN A 132 -5.71 -2.80 3.79
C GLN A 132 -6.29 -1.40 3.84
N PHE A 133 -6.42 -0.74 2.69
CA PHE A 133 -6.88 0.64 2.65
C PHE A 133 -8.41 0.74 2.60
N PHE A 134 -8.97 1.77 3.21
CA PHE A 134 -10.39 2.10 3.12
C PHE A 134 -10.85 2.22 1.66
N GLU A 135 -10.01 2.81 0.82
CA GLU A 135 -10.25 3.04 -0.60
C GLU A 135 -10.48 1.75 -1.38
N PHE A 136 -9.89 0.63 -0.94
CA PHE A 136 -10.04 -0.66 -1.62
C PHE A 136 -11.21 -1.51 -1.12
N THR A 137 -11.95 -1.07 -0.10
CA THR A 137 -13.06 -1.84 0.47
C THR A 137 -14.18 -2.16 -0.53
N LYS A 138 -14.43 -1.26 -1.50
CA LYS A 138 -15.38 -1.54 -2.59
C LYS A 138 -14.85 -2.61 -3.54
N ARG A 139 -13.58 -2.50 -3.95
CA ARG A 139 -12.94 -3.49 -4.82
C ARG A 139 -12.91 -4.87 -4.16
N ILE A 140 -12.62 -4.94 -2.87
CA ILE A 140 -12.67 -6.18 -2.11
C ILE A 140 -14.08 -6.80 -2.19
N ALA A 141 -15.13 -6.00 -2.04
CA ALA A 141 -16.50 -6.48 -2.21
C ALA A 141 -16.77 -6.98 -3.64
N ASP A 142 -16.28 -6.26 -4.65
CA ASP A 142 -16.46 -6.62 -6.05
C ASP A 142 -15.78 -7.97 -6.37
N GLU A 143 -14.56 -8.18 -5.91
CA GLU A 143 -13.80 -9.44 -6.10
C GLU A 143 -14.44 -10.64 -5.36
N ALA A 144 -15.07 -10.39 -4.22
CA ALA A 144 -15.73 -11.41 -3.40
C ALA A 144 -17.19 -11.69 -3.83
N THR A 145 -17.66 -11.10 -4.96
CA THR A 145 -19.05 -11.19 -5.40
C THR A 145 -19.28 -12.40 -6.31
N VAL A 146 -20.30 -13.20 -5.96
CA VAL A 146 -20.86 -14.23 -6.82
C VAL A 146 -22.37 -13.98 -6.94
N GLY A 147 -22.82 -13.68 -8.13
CA GLY A 147 -24.23 -13.27 -8.36
C GLY A 147 -24.55 -11.95 -7.66
N ASN A 148 -25.42 -11.98 -6.65
CA ASN A 148 -25.80 -10.82 -5.83
C ASN A 148 -25.28 -10.92 -4.39
N SER A 149 -24.39 -11.85 -4.10
CA SER A 149 -23.85 -12.09 -2.76
C SER A 149 -22.35 -11.83 -2.72
N VAL A 150 -21.90 -11.17 -1.66
CA VAL A 150 -20.49 -10.93 -1.32
C VAL A 150 -20.12 -11.89 -0.20
N SER A 151 -19.31 -12.90 -0.47
CA SER A 151 -18.92 -13.92 0.51
C SER A 151 -17.56 -13.57 1.11
N LEU A 152 -17.51 -13.37 2.44
CA LEU A 152 -16.30 -12.95 3.16
C LEU A 152 -16.09 -13.73 4.44
N PRO A 153 -14.82 -14.07 4.78
CA PRO A 153 -14.53 -14.74 6.03
C PRO A 153 -14.78 -13.76 7.21
N PRO A 154 -15.47 -14.22 8.28
CA PRO A 154 -15.77 -13.39 9.44
C PRO A 154 -14.56 -13.29 10.40
N VAL A 155 -13.44 -12.78 9.90
CA VAL A 155 -12.18 -12.59 10.65
C VAL A 155 -11.98 -11.12 11.05
N LEU A 156 -10.96 -10.84 11.87
CA LEU A 156 -10.60 -9.48 12.22
C LEU A 156 -10.01 -8.72 11.03
N PHE A 157 -10.38 -7.46 10.91
CA PHE A 157 -10.00 -6.55 9.84
C PHE A 157 -9.79 -5.14 10.40
N GLN A 158 -8.62 -4.56 10.17
CA GLN A 158 -8.26 -3.24 10.70
C GLN A 158 -7.70 -2.34 9.60
N PRO A 159 -8.54 -1.93 8.63
CA PRO A 159 -8.07 -1.14 7.50
C PRO A 159 -7.71 0.28 7.89
N ILE A 160 -6.92 0.96 7.04
CA ILE A 160 -6.37 2.29 7.25
C ILE A 160 -6.73 3.22 6.09
N ALA A 161 -6.87 4.52 6.34
CA ALA A 161 -7.04 5.53 5.28
C ALA A 161 -5.73 5.73 4.49
N ALA A 162 -5.82 5.87 3.17
CA ALA A 162 -4.67 6.18 2.31
C ALA A 162 -3.95 7.48 2.74
N ASP A 163 -4.67 8.44 3.31
CA ASP A 163 -4.09 9.69 3.80
C ASP A 163 -3.21 9.47 5.04
N ASP A 164 -3.60 8.58 5.94
CA ASP A 164 -2.82 8.19 7.11
C ASP A 164 -1.56 7.40 6.72
N VAL A 165 -1.66 6.53 5.69
CA VAL A 165 -0.51 5.84 5.12
C VAL A 165 0.50 6.85 4.55
N ALA A 166 0.03 7.83 3.78
CA ALA A 166 0.89 8.89 3.24
C ALA A 166 1.52 9.72 4.37
N SER A 167 0.79 9.99 5.46
CA SER A 167 1.33 10.69 6.64
C SER A 167 2.41 9.87 7.34
N ALA A 168 2.23 8.57 7.49
CA ALA A 168 3.24 7.68 8.07
C ALA A 168 4.50 7.60 7.21
N LEU A 169 4.35 7.45 5.89
CA LEU A 169 5.47 7.45 4.94
C LEU A 169 6.20 8.79 4.92
N CYS A 170 5.48 9.90 5.06
CA CYS A 170 6.06 11.24 5.16
C CYS A 170 6.97 11.36 6.40
N ARG A 171 6.52 10.88 7.57
CA ARG A 171 7.35 10.82 8.78
C ARG A 171 8.58 9.93 8.60
N VAL A 172 8.42 8.75 7.99
CA VAL A 172 9.54 7.83 7.72
C VAL A 172 10.55 8.48 6.78
N ALA A 173 10.11 9.06 5.66
CA ALA A 173 10.98 9.69 4.68
C ALA A 173 11.78 10.90 5.24
N THR A 174 11.27 11.54 6.28
CA THR A 174 11.92 12.70 6.92
C THR A 174 12.70 12.34 8.18
N SER A 175 12.76 11.06 8.54
CA SER A 175 13.50 10.54 9.70
C SER A 175 14.72 9.71 9.26
N SER A 176 15.57 9.37 10.20
CA SER A 176 16.68 8.42 9.94
C SER A 176 16.16 7.03 9.63
N PRO A 177 16.84 6.25 8.76
CA PRO A 177 16.45 4.88 8.45
C PRO A 177 16.50 4.00 9.70
N LEU A 178 15.51 3.12 9.86
CA LEU A 178 15.40 2.21 11.00
C LEU A 178 16.14 0.89 10.79
N ASN A 179 16.46 0.53 9.56
CA ASN A 179 16.97 -0.79 9.15
C ASN A 179 16.08 -1.93 9.67
N SER A 180 14.78 -1.68 9.68
CA SER A 180 13.75 -2.61 10.16
C SER A 180 12.41 -2.33 9.50
N LYS A 181 11.41 -3.14 9.86
CA LYS A 181 10.02 -2.90 9.48
C LYS A 181 9.22 -2.29 10.63
N ILE A 182 8.22 -1.49 10.29
CA ILE A 182 7.16 -1.02 11.18
C ILE A 182 5.81 -1.39 10.59
N GLU A 183 4.82 -1.61 11.45
CA GLU A 183 3.44 -1.84 11.03
C GLU A 183 2.58 -0.62 11.31
N ILE A 184 1.67 -0.30 10.38
CA ILE A 184 0.68 0.77 10.51
C ILE A 184 -0.71 0.23 10.22
N ALA A 185 -1.71 0.70 10.95
CA ALA A 185 -3.12 0.30 10.79
C ALA A 185 -4.07 1.45 11.09
N GLY A 186 -5.33 1.30 10.71
CA GLY A 186 -6.37 2.23 11.16
C GLY A 186 -6.64 2.14 12.66
N PRO A 187 -7.34 3.13 13.24
CA PRO A 187 -7.59 3.17 14.68
C PRO A 187 -8.58 2.12 15.16
N ASP A 188 -9.48 1.68 14.29
CA ASP A 188 -10.60 0.81 14.66
C ASP A 188 -10.47 -0.58 14.01
N MET A 189 -10.78 -1.61 14.78
CA MET A 189 -10.83 -3.01 14.35
C MET A 189 -12.29 -3.46 14.19
N PHE A 190 -12.55 -4.22 13.14
CA PHE A 190 -13.90 -4.68 12.75
C PHE A 190 -13.91 -6.17 12.47
N ARG A 191 -15.11 -6.74 12.35
CA ARG A 191 -15.31 -7.99 11.60
C ARG A 191 -15.30 -7.63 10.10
N PHE A 192 -14.63 -8.44 9.29
CA PHE A 192 -14.41 -8.12 7.88
C PHE A 192 -15.73 -7.99 7.11
N ASP A 193 -16.61 -8.98 7.24
CA ASP A 193 -17.94 -8.96 6.63
C ASP A 193 -18.79 -7.77 7.10
N GLU A 194 -18.72 -7.40 8.38
CA GLU A 194 -19.47 -6.27 8.93
C GLU A 194 -19.02 -4.93 8.35
N LEU A 195 -17.69 -4.71 8.23
CA LEU A 195 -17.17 -3.48 7.64
C LEU A 195 -17.56 -3.36 6.16
N ILE A 196 -17.46 -4.45 5.38
CA ILE A 196 -17.87 -4.43 3.96
C ILE A 196 -19.37 -4.21 3.83
N ARG A 197 -20.19 -4.82 4.69
CA ARG A 197 -21.64 -4.55 4.75
C ARG A 197 -21.93 -3.08 5.01
N LYS A 198 -21.21 -2.46 5.94
CA LYS A 198 -21.30 -1.03 6.24
C LYS A 198 -20.90 -0.17 5.04
N ARG A 199 -19.82 -0.54 4.33
CA ARG A 199 -19.36 0.15 3.10
C ARG A 199 -20.40 0.10 1.99
N LEU A 200 -20.97 -1.08 1.71
CA LEU A 200 -21.97 -1.26 0.66
C LEU A 200 -23.27 -0.47 0.96
N ARG A 201 -23.71 -0.46 2.22
CA ARG A 201 -24.86 0.38 2.65
C ARG A 201 -24.59 1.86 2.38
N ALA A 202 -23.41 2.37 2.69
CA ALA A 202 -23.04 3.77 2.44
C ALA A 202 -22.97 4.11 0.94
N LEU A 203 -22.80 3.11 0.08
CA LEU A 203 -22.82 3.25 -1.39
C LEU A 203 -24.22 3.06 -2.01
N ASN A 204 -25.25 2.75 -1.21
CA ASN A 204 -26.56 2.27 -1.67
C ASN A 204 -26.47 1.03 -2.58
N ASP A 205 -25.50 0.16 -2.31
CA ASP A 205 -25.28 -1.10 -3.03
C ASP A 205 -26.17 -2.18 -2.38
N SER A 206 -27.01 -2.83 -3.18
CA SER A 206 -28.03 -3.78 -2.73
C SER A 206 -27.51 -5.22 -2.55
N ARG A 207 -26.22 -5.47 -2.82
CA ARG A 207 -25.64 -6.81 -2.64
C ARG A 207 -25.69 -7.25 -1.18
N GLU A 208 -26.00 -8.52 -0.98
CA GLU A 208 -25.99 -9.16 0.34
C GLU A 208 -24.56 -9.55 0.73
N VAL A 209 -24.14 -9.22 1.95
CA VAL A 209 -22.85 -9.68 2.49
C VAL A 209 -23.08 -10.88 3.40
N VAL A 210 -22.49 -12.01 3.02
CA VAL A 210 -22.58 -13.29 3.70
C VAL A 210 -21.25 -13.55 4.45
N ALA A 211 -21.37 -13.84 5.75
CA ALA A 211 -20.25 -14.32 6.56
C ALA A 211 -20.01 -15.81 6.26
N ASP A 212 -18.95 -16.13 5.55
CA ASP A 212 -18.59 -17.48 5.14
C ASP A 212 -17.17 -17.83 5.62
N PRO A 213 -17.01 -18.72 6.60
CA PRO A 213 -15.70 -19.12 7.10
C PRO A 213 -14.80 -19.79 6.04
N GLN A 214 -15.38 -20.27 4.93
CA GLN A 214 -14.64 -20.90 3.84
C GLN A 214 -14.31 -19.92 2.70
N ALA A 215 -14.81 -18.68 2.76
CA ALA A 215 -14.50 -17.66 1.77
C ALA A 215 -12.99 -17.38 1.74
N ARG A 216 -12.47 -17.19 0.52
CA ARG A 216 -11.06 -16.86 0.29
C ARG A 216 -10.87 -15.38 0.02
N TYR A 217 -9.81 -14.83 0.55
CA TYR A 217 -9.38 -13.46 0.30
C TYR A 217 -8.21 -13.46 -0.69
N PHE A 218 -8.45 -13.00 -1.92
CA PHE A 218 -7.47 -13.09 -3.02
C PHE A 218 -6.83 -14.49 -3.14
N GLY A 219 -7.68 -15.52 -3.10
CA GLY A 219 -7.28 -16.92 -3.26
C GLY A 219 -6.72 -17.62 -2.02
N THR A 220 -6.54 -16.92 -0.91
CA THR A 220 -5.99 -17.49 0.34
C THR A 220 -7.03 -17.58 1.46
N GLU A 221 -6.87 -18.55 2.32
CA GLU A 221 -7.68 -18.67 3.55
C GLU A 221 -7.14 -17.72 4.62
N LEU A 222 -8.05 -17.11 5.39
CA LEU A 222 -7.70 -16.23 6.49
C LEU A 222 -8.00 -16.90 7.83
N SER A 223 -7.04 -16.89 8.73
CA SER A 223 -7.28 -17.10 10.16
C SER A 223 -7.66 -15.78 10.82
N GLU A 224 -8.15 -15.84 12.06
CA GLU A 224 -8.72 -14.70 12.80
C GLU A 224 -7.87 -13.42 12.74
N ARG A 225 -6.54 -13.53 12.77
CA ARG A 225 -5.62 -12.38 12.82
C ARG A 225 -4.66 -12.28 11.64
N SER A 226 -4.94 -12.95 10.52
CA SER A 226 -4.01 -13.02 9.37
C SER A 226 -3.68 -11.66 8.78
N ILE A 227 -4.62 -10.71 8.78
CA ILE A 227 -4.54 -9.40 8.11
C ILE A 227 -4.66 -8.21 9.06
N VAL A 228 -4.49 -8.45 10.36
CA VAL A 228 -4.39 -7.37 11.36
C VAL A 228 -2.96 -7.24 11.87
N PRO A 229 -2.55 -6.05 12.34
CA PRO A 229 -1.18 -5.82 12.78
C PRO A 229 -0.88 -6.51 14.12
N GLY A 230 0.39 -6.52 14.51
CA GLY A 230 0.85 -6.82 15.86
C GLY A 230 0.56 -5.68 16.84
N ASP A 231 0.79 -5.96 18.13
CA ASP A 231 0.46 -5.04 19.24
C ASP A 231 1.28 -3.72 19.22
N GLY A 232 2.39 -3.68 18.51
CA GLY A 232 3.26 -2.49 18.40
C GLY A 232 2.99 -1.59 17.19
N ALA A 233 1.89 -1.81 16.46
CA ALA A 233 1.58 -1.04 15.26
C ALA A 233 1.25 0.43 15.59
N GLN A 234 1.71 1.33 14.72
CA GLN A 234 1.31 2.73 14.77
C GLN A 234 -0.10 2.88 14.17
N LEU A 235 -1.00 3.51 14.91
CA LEU A 235 -2.37 3.69 14.45
C LEU A 235 -2.52 5.03 13.74
N GLY A 236 -3.28 5.00 12.63
CA GLY A 236 -3.76 6.20 11.96
C GLY A 236 -4.83 6.92 12.79
N GLU A 237 -5.18 8.12 12.38
CA GLU A 237 -6.16 8.97 13.08
C GLU A 237 -7.54 8.92 12.45
N THR A 238 -7.62 8.60 11.15
CA THR A 238 -8.87 8.62 10.38
C THR A 238 -9.74 7.41 10.72
N ARG A 239 -10.90 7.64 11.32
CA ARG A 239 -11.90 6.60 11.56
C ARG A 239 -12.66 6.28 10.28
N PHE A 240 -13.07 5.02 10.15
CA PHE A 240 -13.78 4.56 8.95
C PHE A 240 -15.10 5.32 8.72
N ASP A 241 -15.82 5.66 9.78
CA ASP A 241 -17.09 6.39 9.69
C ASP A 241 -16.93 7.84 9.22
N ASP A 242 -15.88 8.50 9.69
CA ASP A 242 -15.54 9.86 9.25
C ASP A 242 -15.16 9.83 7.77
N TRP A 243 -14.30 8.87 7.38
CA TRP A 243 -13.90 8.68 5.99
C TRP A 243 -15.10 8.37 5.07
N LEU A 244 -16.06 7.52 5.49
CA LEU A 244 -17.29 7.27 4.74
C LEU A 244 -18.08 8.55 4.48
N SER A 245 -18.25 9.38 5.52
CA SER A 245 -18.98 10.64 5.43
C SER A 245 -18.34 11.61 4.42
N TRP A 246 -17.00 11.75 4.46
CA TRP A 246 -16.26 12.61 3.53
C TRP A 246 -16.24 12.06 2.11
N SER A 247 -16.08 10.74 1.96
CA SER A 247 -16.05 10.09 0.65
C SER A 247 -17.41 10.14 -0.07
N ALA A 248 -18.51 10.14 0.70
CA ALA A 248 -19.85 10.30 0.15
C ALA A 248 -20.14 11.74 -0.32
N ALA A 249 -19.53 12.73 0.31
CA ALA A 249 -19.70 14.14 -0.04
C ALA A 249 -18.94 14.59 -1.30
N LYS A 250 -17.97 13.80 -1.77
CA LYS A 250 -17.20 14.11 -3.00
C LYS A 250 -18.04 13.84 -4.25
N PRO A 251 -18.06 14.75 -5.26
CA PRO A 251 -18.75 14.54 -6.54
C PRO A 251 -18.29 13.28 -7.27
N ALA A 252 -19.20 12.65 -8.03
CA ALA A 252 -18.96 11.37 -8.73
C ALA A 252 -17.71 11.37 -9.66
N ALA A 253 -17.35 12.50 -10.27
CA ALA A 253 -16.19 12.64 -11.13
C ALA A 253 -14.82 12.42 -10.41
N SER A 254 -14.77 12.60 -9.10
CA SER A 254 -13.57 12.35 -8.26
C SER A 254 -13.49 10.91 -7.73
N ARG A 255 -14.55 10.10 -7.92
CA ARG A 255 -14.62 8.71 -7.43
C ARG A 255 -14.02 7.68 -8.38
N ALA A 256 -13.87 8.02 -9.67
CA ALA A 256 -13.36 7.12 -10.70
C ALA A 256 -11.82 7.05 -10.76
N ALA A 257 -11.11 7.91 -10.03
CA ALA A 257 -9.65 8.00 -10.00
C ALA A 257 -9.02 7.44 -8.70
N GLN A 258 -9.82 6.67 -7.92
CA GLN A 258 -9.36 6.05 -6.66
C GLN A 258 -9.29 4.53 -6.77
#